data_2df7362c6cf149b91cf666baf6ab1d04
#
_entry.id   2df7362c6cf149b91cf666baf6ab1d04
#
_cell.length_a   1.000
_cell.length_b   1.000
_cell.length_c   1.000
_cell.angle_alpha   90.00
_cell.angle_beta   90.00
_cell.angle_gamma   90.00
#
_symmetry.space_group_name_H-M   'P 1'
#
loop_
_entity.id
_entity.type
_entity.pdbx_description
1 polymer ?
#
loop_
_entity_poly.entity_id
_entity_poly.type
_entity_poly.pdbx_seq_one_letter_code
_entity_poly.pdbx_strand_id
1 'polypeptide(L)'
;LFFFLLILVPFFGVEIKGSRRWIAILFLPRFQPIELLKPFLIVIIASVLSYENNKNLYYKFFLSFLILTPIILLLIIQPDVGQTLLTFLTWLSLIFVSGINLIIFFVFFVLLCFFLIGAIYLFPNKFGYILTRLQSFFDPTKGNNYQSEKASEAIISGGFFGKGIGEGTLKNRIPEAHNDYIVSVISEEFGVIFIIFLMIIFLFFVYQVFKKLYLESNNQIKLI
;
A
#
# COMPACT_ATOMS: atom_id res chain seq x y z
N LEU A 1 -2.24 -19.82 3.50
CA LEU A 1 -1.58 -19.42 4.74
C LEU A 1 -1.85 -17.95 5.07
N PHE A 2 -1.39 -16.97 4.25
CA PHE A 2 -1.50 -15.53 4.55
C PHE A 2 -2.95 -15.02 4.65
N PHE A 3 -3.86 -15.53 3.84
CA PHE A 3 -5.28 -15.23 3.96
C PHE A 3 -5.86 -15.70 5.30
N PHE A 4 -5.47 -16.88 5.77
CA PHE A 4 -5.85 -17.38 7.07
C PHE A 4 -5.28 -16.50 8.20
N LEU A 5 -4.03 -16.09 8.09
CA LEU A 5 -3.45 -15.14 9.04
C LEU A 5 -4.20 -13.81 9.05
N LEU A 6 -4.65 -13.31 7.88
CA LEU A 6 -5.44 -12.10 7.81
C LEU A 6 -6.79 -12.22 8.54
N ILE A 7 -7.43 -13.40 8.49
CA ILE A 7 -8.67 -13.69 9.24
C ILE A 7 -8.39 -13.67 10.76
N LEU A 8 -7.22 -14.10 11.20
CA LEU A 8 -6.86 -14.13 12.63
C LEU A 8 -6.54 -12.75 13.21
N VAL A 9 -6.18 -11.76 12.38
CA VAL A 9 -5.80 -10.42 12.86
C VAL A 9 -6.85 -9.74 13.75
N PRO A 10 -8.16 -9.72 13.42
CA PRO A 10 -9.17 -9.08 14.29
C PRO A 10 -9.25 -9.70 15.70
N PHE A 11 -8.91 -10.98 15.82
CA PHE A 11 -9.03 -11.75 17.08
C PHE A 11 -7.73 -11.76 17.88
N PHE A 12 -6.61 -11.98 17.24
CA PHE A 12 -5.29 -12.19 17.86
C PHE A 12 -4.28 -11.10 17.54
N GLY A 13 -4.67 -10.09 16.76
CA GLY A 13 -3.78 -9.00 16.37
C GLY A 13 -3.41 -8.10 17.55
N VAL A 14 -2.17 -7.61 17.51
CA VAL A 14 -1.67 -6.60 18.45
C VAL A 14 -2.30 -5.27 18.14
N GLU A 15 -2.88 -4.64 19.14
CA GLU A 15 -3.47 -3.31 19.01
C GLU A 15 -2.39 -2.24 19.05
N ILE A 16 -2.30 -1.45 17.97
CA ILE A 16 -1.38 -0.31 17.86
C ILE A 16 -2.19 0.90 17.41
N LYS A 17 -2.13 1.99 18.17
CA LYS A 17 -2.86 3.24 17.88
C LYS A 17 -4.35 3.02 17.62
N GLY A 18 -5.01 2.15 18.42
CA GLY A 18 -6.45 1.91 18.32
C GLY A 18 -6.89 1.00 17.16
N SER A 19 -5.96 0.33 16.47
CA SER A 19 -6.30 -0.63 15.42
C SER A 19 -5.47 -1.90 15.52
N ARG A 20 -6.10 -3.05 15.22
CA ARG A 20 -5.46 -4.37 15.22
C ARG A 20 -5.12 -4.75 13.78
N ARG A 21 -3.88 -4.56 13.37
CA ARG A 21 -3.39 -4.80 12.01
C ARG A 21 -2.15 -5.70 11.97
N TRP A 22 -1.50 -5.89 13.10
CA TRP A 22 -0.23 -6.57 13.25
C TRP A 22 -0.37 -7.90 13.95
N ILE A 23 0.37 -8.90 13.50
CA ILE A 23 0.55 -10.18 14.21
C ILE A 23 1.96 -10.23 14.77
N ALA A 24 2.07 -10.65 16.03
CA ALA A 24 3.34 -10.98 16.68
C ALA A 24 3.41 -12.50 16.84
N ILE A 25 4.41 -13.13 16.26
CA ILE A 25 4.73 -14.56 16.46
C ILE A 25 6.03 -14.65 17.26
N LEU A 26 6.12 -15.59 18.15
CA LEU A 26 7.11 -15.72 19.24
C LEU A 26 8.56 -15.35 18.91
N PHE A 27 9.04 -15.57 17.69
CA PHE A 27 10.43 -15.32 17.27
C PHE A 27 10.55 -14.40 16.04
N LEU A 28 9.42 -13.89 15.53
CA LEU A 28 9.42 -13.03 14.34
C LEU A 28 9.11 -11.58 14.72
N PRO A 29 9.67 -10.62 14.01
CA PRO A 29 9.24 -9.23 14.14
C PRO A 29 7.74 -9.13 13.80
N ARG A 30 7.07 -8.15 14.37
CA ARG A 30 5.67 -7.86 14.06
C ARG A 30 5.53 -7.59 12.57
N PHE A 31 4.56 -8.22 11.92
CA PHE A 31 4.29 -8.02 10.49
C PHE A 31 2.80 -7.91 10.23
N GLN A 32 2.45 -7.29 9.11
CA GLN A 32 1.08 -7.21 8.63
C GLN A 32 0.84 -8.32 7.60
N PRO A 33 -0.10 -9.25 7.83
CA PRO A 33 -0.38 -10.34 6.88
C PRO A 33 -0.79 -9.86 5.49
N ILE A 34 -1.45 -8.70 5.38
CA ILE A 34 -1.84 -8.12 4.10
C ILE A 34 -0.63 -7.78 3.21
N GLU A 35 0.49 -7.34 3.80
CA GLU A 35 1.71 -7.01 3.06
C GLU A 35 2.26 -8.23 2.31
N LEU A 36 2.22 -9.39 2.97
CA LEU A 36 2.65 -10.66 2.38
C LEU A 36 1.60 -11.25 1.43
N LEU A 37 0.31 -10.95 1.65
CA LEU A 37 -0.78 -11.47 0.81
C LEU A 37 -0.86 -10.76 -0.55
N LYS A 38 -0.56 -9.46 -0.61
CA LYS A 38 -0.69 -8.64 -1.84
C LYS A 38 -0.01 -9.23 -3.08
N PRO A 39 1.27 -9.66 -3.04
CA PRO A 39 1.91 -10.25 -4.22
C PRO A 39 1.17 -11.49 -4.74
N PHE A 40 0.73 -12.37 -3.84
CA PHE A 40 -0.01 -13.58 -4.23
C PHE A 40 -1.39 -13.23 -4.79
N LEU A 41 -2.05 -12.22 -4.22
CA LEU A 41 -3.34 -11.74 -4.72
C LEU A 41 -3.21 -11.21 -6.15
N ILE A 42 -2.17 -10.43 -6.44
CA ILE A 42 -1.89 -9.91 -7.79
C ILE A 42 -1.74 -11.07 -8.78
N VAL A 43 -0.93 -12.07 -8.45
CA VAL A 43 -0.71 -13.24 -9.30
C VAL A 43 -2.00 -14.01 -9.54
N ILE A 44 -2.81 -14.24 -8.51
CA ILE A 44 -4.09 -14.95 -8.61
C ILE A 44 -5.06 -14.17 -9.51
N ILE A 45 -5.20 -12.87 -9.30
CA ILE A 45 -6.10 -12.02 -10.10
C ILE A 45 -5.62 -11.97 -11.55
N ALA A 46 -4.33 -11.77 -11.80
CA ALA A 46 -3.75 -11.78 -13.14
C ALA A 46 -3.99 -13.11 -13.85
N SER A 47 -3.83 -14.23 -13.15
CA SER A 47 -4.13 -15.57 -13.71
C SER A 47 -5.59 -15.74 -14.08
N VAL A 48 -6.53 -15.23 -13.26
CA VAL A 48 -7.96 -15.26 -13.55
C VAL A 48 -8.30 -14.40 -14.77
N LEU A 49 -7.73 -13.21 -14.87
CA LEU A 49 -8.00 -12.28 -15.96
C LEU A 49 -7.45 -12.75 -17.31
N SER A 50 -6.27 -13.37 -17.30
CA SER A 50 -5.58 -13.83 -18.51
C SER A 50 -5.91 -15.27 -18.93
N TYR A 51 -6.68 -16.00 -18.12
CA TYR A 51 -7.00 -17.39 -18.43
C TYR A 51 -7.76 -17.52 -19.76
N GLU A 52 -7.17 -18.23 -20.72
CA GLU A 52 -7.73 -18.46 -22.04
C GLU A 52 -8.88 -19.48 -21.98
N ASN A 53 -10.04 -19.03 -21.58
CA ASN A 53 -11.28 -19.78 -21.68
C ASN A 53 -12.29 -18.95 -22.47
N ASN A 54 -13.16 -19.57 -23.26
CA ASN A 54 -14.25 -18.92 -24.03
C ASN A 54 -15.25 -18.12 -23.16
N LYS A 55 -14.96 -17.93 -21.89
CA LYS A 55 -15.80 -17.17 -20.97
C LYS A 55 -15.67 -15.68 -21.23
N ASN A 56 -16.81 -15.00 -21.18
CA ASN A 56 -16.93 -13.56 -21.36
C ASN A 56 -16.00 -12.80 -20.39
N LEU A 57 -15.33 -11.75 -20.87
CA LEU A 57 -14.41 -10.91 -20.10
C LEU A 57 -15.06 -10.39 -18.80
N TYR A 58 -16.33 -10.03 -18.85
CA TYR A 58 -17.09 -9.57 -17.67
C TYR A 58 -17.23 -10.65 -16.57
N TYR A 59 -17.30 -11.91 -16.95
CA TYR A 59 -17.30 -13.02 -15.99
C TYR A 59 -15.96 -13.11 -15.24
N LYS A 60 -14.85 -12.90 -15.94
CA LYS A 60 -13.51 -12.86 -15.32
C LYS A 60 -13.38 -11.68 -14.35
N PHE A 61 -13.92 -10.52 -14.72
CA PHE A 61 -13.96 -9.36 -13.82
C PHE A 61 -14.78 -9.63 -12.56
N PHE A 62 -15.97 -10.25 -12.72
CA PHE A 62 -16.81 -10.64 -11.60
C PHE A 62 -16.10 -11.64 -10.68
N LEU A 63 -15.45 -12.67 -11.25
CA LEU A 63 -14.71 -13.66 -10.47
C LEU A 63 -13.53 -13.04 -9.72
N SER A 64 -12.77 -12.15 -10.36
CA SER A 64 -11.67 -11.43 -9.70
C SER A 64 -12.18 -10.53 -8.57
N PHE A 65 -13.32 -9.87 -8.74
CA PHE A 65 -13.98 -9.09 -7.69
C PHE A 65 -14.45 -9.97 -6.52
N LEU A 66 -14.98 -11.15 -6.80
CA LEU A 66 -15.38 -12.10 -5.76
C LEU A 66 -14.18 -12.58 -4.91
N ILE A 67 -13.01 -12.76 -5.53
CA ILE A 67 -11.76 -13.09 -4.81
C ILE A 67 -11.29 -11.91 -3.94
N LEU A 68 -11.42 -10.69 -4.44
CA LEU A 68 -11.02 -9.47 -3.73
C LEU A 68 -11.92 -9.16 -2.54
N THR A 69 -13.23 -9.37 -2.67
CA THR A 69 -14.26 -8.96 -1.69
C THR A 69 -13.96 -9.41 -0.25
N PRO A 70 -13.62 -10.69 0.05
CA PRO A 70 -13.35 -11.10 1.43
C PRO A 70 -12.13 -10.41 2.03
N ILE A 71 -11.13 -10.08 1.22
CA ILE A 71 -9.93 -9.37 1.67
C ILE A 71 -10.29 -7.92 2.03
N ILE A 72 -11.05 -7.25 1.18
CA ILE A 72 -11.52 -5.88 1.42
C ILE A 72 -12.40 -5.82 2.68
N LEU A 73 -13.31 -6.77 2.87
CA LEU A 73 -14.15 -6.83 4.07
C LEU A 73 -13.31 -6.98 5.34
N LEU A 74 -12.31 -7.85 5.33
CA LEU A 74 -11.40 -8.03 6.47
C LEU A 74 -10.61 -6.76 6.78
N LEU A 75 -10.13 -6.04 5.77
CA LEU A 75 -9.40 -4.79 5.94
C LEU A 75 -10.29 -3.66 6.50
N ILE A 76 -11.55 -3.61 6.09
CA ILE A 76 -12.54 -2.64 6.64
C ILE A 76 -12.84 -2.95 8.11
N ILE A 77 -12.94 -4.24 8.48
CA ILE A 77 -13.14 -4.66 9.88
C ILE A 77 -11.93 -4.26 10.75
N GLN A 78 -10.71 -4.26 10.18
CA GLN A 78 -9.46 -3.86 10.85
C GLN A 78 -9.23 -2.33 10.88
N PRO A 79 -10.18 -1.49 10.56
CA PRO A 79 -10.19 -0.11 10.07
C PRO A 79 -8.90 0.31 9.34
N ASP A 80 -8.47 -0.50 8.35
CA ASP A 80 -7.26 -0.24 7.56
C ASP A 80 -7.62 0.34 6.18
N VAL A 81 -8.01 1.61 6.16
CA VAL A 81 -8.44 2.29 4.92
C VAL A 81 -7.31 2.42 3.92
N GLY A 82 -6.07 2.63 4.39
CA GLY A 82 -4.89 2.75 3.51
C GLY A 82 -4.66 1.47 2.69
N GLN A 83 -4.63 0.32 3.35
CA GLN A 83 -4.46 -0.97 2.68
C GLN A 83 -5.68 -1.36 1.85
N THR A 84 -6.88 -1.01 2.32
CA THR A 84 -8.13 -1.22 1.56
C THR A 84 -8.08 -0.47 0.23
N LEU A 85 -7.74 0.82 0.26
CA LEU A 85 -7.65 1.66 -0.93
C LEU A 85 -6.54 1.17 -1.87
N LEU A 86 -5.36 0.88 -1.34
CA LEU A 86 -4.23 0.38 -2.13
C LEU A 86 -4.57 -0.93 -2.83
N THR A 87 -5.14 -1.90 -2.11
CA THR A 87 -5.51 -3.21 -2.65
C THR A 87 -6.61 -3.08 -3.73
N PHE A 88 -7.59 -2.22 -3.50
CA PHE A 88 -8.64 -1.96 -4.48
C PHE A 88 -8.10 -1.26 -5.74
N LEU A 89 -7.24 -0.26 -5.60
CA LEU A 89 -6.61 0.43 -6.73
C LEU A 89 -5.69 -0.49 -7.53
N THR A 90 -4.98 -1.40 -6.87
CA THR A 90 -4.18 -2.43 -7.55
C THR A 90 -5.07 -3.35 -8.40
N TRP A 91 -6.19 -3.83 -7.84
CA TRP A 91 -7.15 -4.62 -8.60
C TRP A 91 -7.73 -3.83 -9.78
N LEU A 92 -8.09 -2.56 -9.56
CA LEU A 92 -8.62 -1.69 -10.60
C LEU A 92 -7.61 -1.49 -11.75
N SER A 93 -6.32 -1.36 -11.41
CA SER A 93 -5.23 -1.26 -12.38
C SER A 93 -5.08 -2.52 -13.22
N LEU A 94 -5.17 -3.71 -12.61
CA LEU A 94 -5.13 -4.99 -13.33
C LEU A 94 -6.31 -5.14 -14.30
N ILE A 95 -7.51 -4.75 -13.88
CA ILE A 95 -8.70 -4.74 -14.75
C ILE A 95 -8.51 -3.76 -15.90
N PHE A 96 -7.98 -2.58 -15.65
CA PHE A 96 -7.68 -1.58 -16.68
C PHE A 96 -6.73 -2.14 -17.73
N VAL A 97 -5.61 -2.74 -17.31
CA VAL A 97 -4.62 -3.35 -18.23
C VAL A 97 -5.20 -4.55 -18.97
N SER A 98 -6.13 -5.30 -18.38
CA SER A 98 -6.78 -6.45 -19.04
C SER A 98 -7.81 -6.07 -20.12
N GLY A 99 -8.05 -4.77 -20.34
CA GLY A 99 -8.88 -4.26 -21.43
C GLY A 99 -10.35 -4.03 -21.08
N ILE A 100 -10.65 -3.59 -19.86
CA ILE A 100 -12.00 -3.16 -19.48
C ILE A 100 -12.46 -1.96 -20.32
N ASN A 101 -13.76 -1.88 -20.57
CA ASN A 101 -14.36 -0.65 -21.13
C ASN A 101 -14.14 0.52 -20.16
N LEU A 102 -13.61 1.64 -20.66
CA LEU A 102 -13.31 2.84 -19.88
C LEU A 102 -14.52 3.39 -19.11
N ILE A 103 -15.72 3.24 -19.63
CA ILE A 103 -16.95 3.67 -18.94
C ILE A 103 -17.14 2.85 -17.66
N ILE A 104 -16.99 1.54 -17.74
CA ILE A 104 -17.13 0.64 -16.58
C ILE A 104 -16.03 0.93 -15.56
N PHE A 105 -14.79 1.14 -16.02
CA PHE A 105 -13.68 1.55 -15.17
C PHE A 105 -14.00 2.83 -14.39
N PHE A 106 -14.51 3.85 -15.08
CA PHE A 106 -14.89 5.12 -14.47
C PHE A 106 -16.03 4.96 -13.46
N VAL A 107 -17.03 4.12 -13.76
CA VAL A 107 -18.12 3.80 -12.83
C VAL A 107 -17.58 3.18 -11.53
N PHE A 108 -16.66 2.20 -11.61
CA PHE A 108 -16.03 1.64 -10.41
C PHE A 108 -15.25 2.67 -9.62
N PHE A 109 -14.54 3.56 -10.29
CA PHE A 109 -13.80 4.64 -9.62
C PHE A 109 -14.72 5.62 -8.89
N VAL A 110 -15.81 6.02 -9.53
CA VAL A 110 -16.83 6.92 -8.92
C VAL A 110 -17.50 6.22 -7.72
N LEU A 111 -17.86 4.94 -7.85
CA LEU A 111 -18.43 4.16 -6.75
C LEU A 111 -17.47 4.06 -5.56
N LEU A 112 -16.16 3.89 -5.81
CA LEU A 112 -15.15 3.91 -4.76
C LEU A 112 -15.12 5.25 -4.02
N CYS A 113 -15.07 6.36 -4.76
CA CYS A 113 -15.09 7.70 -4.17
C CYS A 113 -16.37 7.93 -3.34
N PHE A 114 -17.52 7.54 -3.88
CA PHE A 114 -18.80 7.65 -3.16
C PHE A 114 -18.81 6.81 -1.88
N PHE A 115 -18.29 5.58 -1.94
CA PHE A 115 -18.18 4.71 -0.77
C PHE A 115 -17.26 5.30 0.31
N LEU A 116 -16.10 5.86 -0.08
CA LEU A 116 -15.17 6.49 0.86
C LEU A 116 -15.79 7.72 1.53
N ILE A 117 -16.44 8.58 0.76
CA ILE A 117 -17.15 9.76 1.29
C ILE A 117 -18.28 9.32 2.22
N GLY A 118 -19.09 8.35 1.82
CA GLY A 118 -20.14 7.77 2.62
C GLY A 118 -19.63 7.15 3.93
N ALA A 119 -18.52 6.41 3.90
CA ALA A 119 -17.91 5.82 5.08
C ALA A 119 -17.46 6.88 6.09
N ILE A 120 -16.86 7.98 5.64
CA ILE A 120 -16.43 9.10 6.48
C ILE A 120 -17.64 9.77 7.12
N TYR A 121 -18.72 9.97 6.36
CA TYR A 121 -19.91 10.67 6.84
C TYR A 121 -20.76 9.84 7.81
N LEU A 122 -20.97 8.55 7.49
CA LEU A 122 -21.80 7.64 8.29
C LEU A 122 -21.09 7.11 9.55
N PHE A 123 -19.76 6.98 9.50
CA PHE A 123 -18.98 6.43 10.62
C PHE A 123 -17.80 7.34 11.01
N PRO A 124 -18.07 8.58 11.44
CA PRO A 124 -17.02 9.56 11.74
C PRO A 124 -16.06 9.09 12.85
N ASN A 125 -16.54 8.32 13.83
CA ASN A 125 -15.71 7.78 14.90
C ASN A 125 -14.64 6.77 14.43
N LYS A 126 -14.90 6.06 13.31
CA LYS A 126 -13.95 5.08 12.75
C LYS A 126 -13.09 5.66 11.63
N PHE A 127 -13.66 6.51 10.79
CA PHE A 127 -13.03 7.00 9.56
C PHE A 127 -12.72 8.51 9.57
N GLY A 128 -13.10 9.24 10.62
CA GLY A 128 -12.86 10.68 10.73
C GLY A 128 -11.38 11.06 10.69
N TYR A 129 -10.47 10.14 11.06
CA TYR A 129 -9.03 10.35 10.95
C TYR A 129 -8.55 10.57 9.50
N ILE A 130 -9.31 10.10 8.49
CA ILE A 130 -9.02 10.35 7.08
C ILE A 130 -9.16 11.84 6.78
N LEU A 131 -10.24 12.43 7.31
CA LEU A 131 -10.51 13.86 7.13
C LEU A 131 -9.41 14.72 7.78
N THR A 132 -9.00 14.35 9.01
CA THR A 132 -7.90 15.04 9.69
C THR A 132 -6.59 14.92 8.95
N ARG A 133 -6.27 13.76 8.35
CA ARG A 133 -5.08 13.59 7.49
C ARG A 133 -5.14 14.42 6.22
N LEU A 134 -6.30 14.47 5.55
CA LEU A 134 -6.50 15.33 4.39
C LEU A 134 -6.34 16.81 4.74
N GLN A 135 -6.95 17.25 5.85
CA GLN A 135 -6.81 18.62 6.33
C GLN A 135 -5.35 18.96 6.65
N SER A 136 -4.62 18.06 7.34
CA SER A 136 -3.21 18.24 7.64
C SER A 136 -2.33 18.31 6.40
N PHE A 137 -2.71 17.61 5.32
CA PHE A 137 -1.99 17.66 4.07
C PHE A 137 -2.12 19.03 3.37
N PHE A 138 -3.33 19.62 3.37
CA PHE A 138 -3.57 20.93 2.76
C PHE A 138 -3.22 22.11 3.67
N ASP A 139 -3.34 21.95 4.98
CA ASP A 139 -3.03 22.96 5.97
C ASP A 139 -2.19 22.34 7.11
N PRO A 140 -0.86 22.40 7.00
CA PRO A 140 0.06 21.84 7.99
C PRO A 140 -0.14 22.37 9.41
N THR A 141 -0.78 23.54 9.56
CA THR A 141 -1.03 24.13 10.88
C THR A 141 -2.18 23.47 11.66
N LYS A 142 -3.05 22.71 10.96
CA LYS A 142 -4.27 22.11 11.53
C LYS A 142 -4.16 20.64 11.90
N GLY A 143 -2.99 20.02 11.74
CA GLY A 143 -2.83 18.59 11.94
C GLY A 143 -1.67 18.18 12.82
N ASN A 144 -1.68 16.93 13.27
CA ASN A 144 -0.53 16.35 13.96
C ASN A 144 0.47 15.81 12.92
N ASN A 145 1.30 16.73 12.38
CA ASN A 145 2.31 16.44 11.37
C ASN A 145 3.65 16.01 11.98
N TYR A 146 3.69 15.72 13.28
CA TYR A 146 4.92 15.40 14.02
C TYR A 146 5.80 14.36 13.30
N GLN A 147 5.20 13.31 12.72
CA GLN A 147 5.96 12.26 12.04
C GLN A 147 6.63 12.78 10.77
N SER A 148 5.89 13.50 9.92
CA SER A 148 6.43 14.06 8.67
C SER A 148 7.40 15.20 8.91
N GLU A 149 7.19 16.01 9.94
CA GLU A 149 8.13 17.05 10.35
C GLU A 149 9.45 16.45 10.81
N LYS A 150 9.42 15.44 11.70
CA LYS A 150 10.63 14.76 12.16
C LYS A 150 11.34 13.99 11.06
N ALA A 151 10.60 13.41 10.12
CA ALA A 151 11.17 12.78 8.93
C ALA A 151 11.87 13.82 8.02
N SER A 152 11.26 14.98 7.82
CA SER A 152 11.86 16.08 7.06
C SER A 152 13.10 16.65 7.76
N GLU A 153 13.04 16.86 9.08
CA GLU A 153 14.20 17.27 9.87
C GLU A 153 15.37 16.27 9.72
N ALA A 154 15.10 14.96 9.74
CA ALA A 154 16.11 13.92 9.57
C ALA A 154 16.77 13.99 8.19
N ILE A 155 15.97 14.16 7.12
CA ILE A 155 16.48 14.32 5.75
C ILE A 155 17.38 15.57 5.64
N ILE A 156 16.93 16.70 6.17
CA ILE A 156 17.68 17.96 6.13
C ILE A 156 18.97 17.83 6.95
N SER A 157 18.91 17.20 8.12
CA SER A 157 20.06 17.06 9.02
C SER A 157 21.16 16.16 8.47
N GLY A 158 20.81 15.20 7.59
CA GLY A 158 21.77 14.33 6.91
C GLY A 158 22.61 15.04 5.85
N GLY A 159 22.11 16.14 5.25
CA GLY A 159 22.82 16.87 4.22
C GLY A 159 23.21 16.01 3.02
N PHE A 160 24.34 16.33 2.38
CA PHE A 160 24.79 15.60 1.18
C PHE A 160 25.40 14.23 1.51
N PHE A 161 26.21 14.12 2.55
CA PHE A 161 27.03 12.93 2.84
C PHE A 161 26.55 12.12 4.06
N GLY A 162 25.54 12.59 4.77
CA GLY A 162 25.07 11.98 6.00
C GLY A 162 25.94 12.30 7.22
N LYS A 163 25.45 11.87 8.39
CA LYS A 163 26.16 12.01 9.68
C LYS A 163 27.09 10.84 9.98
N GLY A 164 26.92 9.73 9.28
CA GLY A 164 27.61 8.46 9.54
C GLY A 164 26.67 7.37 10.02
N ILE A 165 27.08 6.11 9.79
CA ILE A 165 26.30 4.92 10.13
C ILE A 165 26.13 4.85 11.66
N GLY A 166 24.89 4.82 12.12
CA GLY A 166 24.57 4.77 13.54
C GLY A 166 24.55 6.11 14.26
N GLU A 167 25.11 7.17 13.67
CA GLU A 167 25.24 8.53 14.27
C GLU A 167 23.93 9.34 14.14
N GLY A 168 22.92 8.84 13.42
CA GLY A 168 21.62 9.47 13.32
C GLY A 168 20.91 9.53 14.67
N THR A 169 20.54 10.74 15.11
CA THR A 169 19.88 10.98 16.40
C THR A 169 18.36 11.06 16.30
N LEU A 170 17.85 11.46 15.13
CA LEU A 170 16.43 11.68 14.91
C LEU A 170 15.66 10.37 14.70
N LYS A 171 16.33 9.26 14.31
CA LYS A 171 15.71 7.93 14.19
C LYS A 171 14.96 7.50 15.44
N ASN A 172 15.42 7.88 16.63
CA ASN A 172 14.77 7.55 17.91
C ASN A 172 13.53 8.42 18.20
N ARG A 173 13.36 9.53 17.45
CA ARG A 173 12.25 10.49 17.60
C ARG A 173 11.17 10.31 16.52
N ILE A 174 11.45 9.52 15.47
CA ILE A 174 10.52 9.25 14.39
C ILE A 174 9.73 7.98 14.73
N PRO A 175 8.42 8.06 14.97
CA PRO A 175 7.60 6.86 15.12
C PRO A 175 7.62 6.03 13.82
N GLU A 176 7.74 4.70 13.95
CA GLU A 176 7.83 3.76 12.81
C GLU A 176 9.04 4.03 11.88
N ALA A 177 10.14 4.53 12.43
CA ALA A 177 11.36 4.86 11.68
C ALA A 177 11.92 3.68 10.87
N HIS A 178 11.74 2.46 11.35
CA HIS A 178 12.23 1.22 10.72
C HIS A 178 11.29 0.66 9.63
N ASN A 179 10.10 1.23 9.47
CA ASN A 179 9.10 0.84 8.46
C ASN A 179 8.82 2.01 7.52
N ASP A 180 7.84 2.84 7.87
CA ASP A 180 7.29 3.88 6.99
C ASP A 180 8.29 5.00 6.67
N TYR A 181 9.22 5.28 7.60
CA TYR A 181 10.18 6.37 7.48
C TYR A 181 11.63 5.93 7.36
N ILE A 182 11.88 4.68 6.92
CA ILE A 182 13.24 4.16 6.75
C ILE A 182 14.10 5.02 5.81
N VAL A 183 13.52 5.62 4.78
CA VAL A 183 14.23 6.52 3.86
C VAL A 183 14.76 7.76 4.58
N SER A 184 14.02 8.30 5.56
CA SER A 184 14.48 9.46 6.35
C SER A 184 15.68 9.10 7.23
N VAL A 185 15.66 7.87 7.81
CA VAL A 185 16.80 7.36 8.59
C VAL A 185 18.03 7.16 7.72
N ILE A 186 17.85 6.53 6.56
CA ILE A 186 18.94 6.33 5.59
C ILE A 186 19.49 7.70 5.13
N SER A 187 18.62 8.68 4.90
CA SER A 187 19.06 10.02 4.52
C SER A 187 19.85 10.72 5.63
N GLU A 188 19.46 10.56 6.90
CA GLU A 188 20.19 11.11 8.02
C GLU A 188 21.61 10.50 8.14
N GLU A 189 21.72 9.17 7.97
CA GLU A 189 22.99 8.47 8.17
C GLU A 189 23.92 8.52 6.94
N PHE A 190 23.38 8.40 5.72
CA PHE A 190 24.16 8.30 4.47
C PHE A 190 24.07 9.52 3.56
N GLY A 191 23.16 10.44 3.84
CA GLY A 191 22.96 11.66 3.06
C GLY A 191 22.13 11.48 1.78
N VAL A 192 21.84 12.63 1.15
CA VAL A 192 20.97 12.69 -0.05
C VAL A 192 21.60 12.01 -1.26
N ILE A 193 22.95 12.06 -1.39
CA ILE A 193 23.64 11.39 -2.52
C ILE A 193 23.33 9.89 -2.53
N PHE A 194 23.32 9.24 -1.38
CA PHE A 194 23.00 7.81 -1.27
C PHE A 194 21.53 7.54 -1.63
N ILE A 195 20.62 8.41 -1.23
CA ILE A 195 19.20 8.30 -1.61
C ILE A 195 19.03 8.43 -3.12
N ILE A 196 19.70 9.39 -3.77
CA ILE A 196 19.68 9.52 -5.24
C ILE A 196 20.20 8.25 -5.91
N PHE A 197 21.28 7.67 -5.40
CA PHE A 197 21.81 6.39 -5.90
C PHE A 197 20.81 5.26 -5.79
N LEU A 198 20.13 5.11 -4.65
CA LEU A 198 19.05 4.12 -4.48
C LEU A 198 17.89 4.36 -5.44
N MET A 199 17.49 5.62 -5.65
CA MET A 199 16.44 5.96 -6.61
C MET A 199 16.84 5.58 -8.05
N ILE A 200 18.08 5.81 -8.44
CA ILE A 200 18.59 5.42 -9.77
C ILE A 200 18.53 3.89 -9.95
N ILE A 201 18.95 3.12 -8.93
CA ILE A 201 18.84 1.65 -8.96
C ILE A 201 17.38 1.22 -9.11
N PHE A 202 16.47 1.83 -8.34
CA PHE A 202 15.05 1.52 -8.43
C PHE A 202 14.46 1.85 -9.81
N LEU A 203 14.79 3.01 -10.37
CA LEU A 203 14.35 3.42 -11.70
C LEU A 203 14.93 2.49 -12.79
N PHE A 204 16.19 2.06 -12.66
CA PHE A 204 16.79 1.09 -13.56
C PHE A 204 16.05 -0.26 -13.48
N PHE A 205 15.71 -0.72 -12.28
CA PHE A 205 14.92 -1.94 -12.09
C PHE A 205 13.56 -1.81 -12.79
N VAL A 206 12.82 -0.71 -12.54
CA VAL A 206 11.53 -0.42 -13.17
C VAL A 206 11.66 -0.40 -14.69
N TYR A 207 12.68 0.27 -15.23
CA TYR A 207 12.95 0.30 -16.68
C TYR A 207 13.17 -1.10 -17.25
N GLN A 208 13.94 -1.95 -16.59
CA GLN A 208 14.19 -3.33 -17.03
C GLN A 208 12.91 -4.18 -17.01
N VAL A 209 12.07 -4.01 -16.00
CA VAL A 209 10.76 -4.67 -15.94
C VAL A 209 9.89 -4.24 -17.11
N PHE A 210 9.72 -2.94 -17.34
CA PHE A 210 8.93 -2.44 -18.48
C PHE A 210 9.48 -2.88 -19.84
N LYS A 211 10.81 -2.87 -20.01
CA LYS A 211 11.44 -3.37 -21.23
C LYS A 211 11.11 -4.84 -21.50
N LYS A 212 11.17 -5.69 -20.47
CA LYS A 212 10.81 -7.11 -20.58
C LYS A 212 9.32 -7.28 -20.88
N LEU A 213 8.44 -6.53 -20.18
CA LEU A 213 7.00 -6.59 -20.42
C LEU A 213 6.61 -6.15 -21.83
N TYR A 214 7.31 -5.18 -22.40
CA TYR A 214 7.06 -4.72 -23.76
C TYR A 214 7.37 -5.82 -24.80
N LEU A 215 8.41 -6.63 -24.57
CA LEU A 215 8.84 -7.73 -25.46
C LEU A 215 8.05 -9.03 -25.22
N GLU A 216 7.33 -9.13 -24.10
CA GLU A 216 6.58 -10.34 -23.75
C GLU A 216 5.33 -10.47 -24.61
N SER A 217 5.06 -11.68 -25.11
CA SER A 217 3.88 -12.00 -25.91
C SER A 217 2.76 -12.64 -25.07
N ASN A 218 3.11 -13.24 -23.95
CA ASN A 218 2.15 -13.93 -23.07
C ASN A 218 1.38 -12.96 -22.20
N ASN A 219 0.06 -12.88 -22.40
CA ASN A 219 -0.82 -11.99 -21.63
C ASN A 219 -0.83 -12.26 -20.13
N GLN A 220 -0.61 -13.51 -19.69
CA GLN A 220 -0.52 -13.82 -18.25
C GLN A 220 0.68 -13.15 -17.62
N ILE A 221 1.84 -13.25 -18.27
CA ILE A 221 3.09 -12.67 -17.78
C ILE A 221 3.04 -11.15 -17.79
N LYS A 222 2.36 -10.54 -18.78
CA LYS A 222 2.17 -9.08 -18.82
C LYS A 222 1.34 -8.51 -17.68
N LEU A 223 0.41 -9.30 -17.12
CA LEU A 223 -0.47 -8.87 -16.04
C LEU A 223 0.13 -9.08 -14.63
N ILE A 224 1.11 -9.96 -14.49
CA ILE A 224 1.85 -10.24 -13.25
C ILE A 224 2.99 -9.23 -13.08
#